data_503dd6068d5092bb516524580e834c88
#
_entry.id   503dd6068d5092bb516524580e834c88
#
_cell.length_a   1.000
_cell.length_b   1.000
_cell.length_c   1.000
_cell.angle_alpha   90.00
_cell.angle_beta   90.00
_cell.angle_gamma   90.00
#
_symmetry.space_group_name_H-M   'P 1'
#
loop_
_entity.id
_entity.type
_entity.pdbx_description
1 polymer ?
#
loop_
_entity_poly.entity_id
_entity_poly.type
_entity_poly.pdbx_seq_one_letter_code
_entity_poly.pdbx_strand_id
1 'polypeptide(L)'
;MQNRRNFLKQASLMLAGGLVAPQLLSSCGGKSGQAAATASESSKYIGLQLYSLRDLVKEEGIQKVLETASKMGYKNLETAGYDNGKVYGMAPAEFKKIVNDLGMKCTSAHLGQEFTKEKEAEVMSWWDQAIAAHNELGVKYMVQPWMPVTDKTTLDDLKMYCDYFNTVGYKTAAASIAFGYHNHAFEFRKIDGQLIYDFLLDNVSPNHVFFEMDVYWVQEGGGDPVAYLKNRPSQFKAVHIKDEKEIGASGKMNFKPIFDQMYANNIKDWYVEVEQYTQNDPVASVQQSYDYLNKADYVK
;
A
#
# COMPACT_ATOMS: atom_id res chain seq x y z
N MET A 1 27.25 -42.11 22.06
CA MET A 1 28.53 -41.79 22.75
C MET A 1 29.60 -41.56 21.71
N GLN A 2 30.49 -40.58 21.95
CA GLN A 2 31.63 -40.14 21.09
C GLN A 2 31.24 -39.16 19.96
N ASN A 3 31.86 -38.04 19.77
CA ASN A 3 32.69 -37.16 20.62
C ASN A 3 32.69 -35.77 19.97
N ARG A 4 32.18 -34.78 20.69
CA ARG A 4 32.43 -33.35 20.41
C ARG A 4 33.81 -33.02 20.97
N ARG A 5 34.86 -33.06 20.14
CA ARG A 5 36.18 -32.44 20.41
C ARG A 5 37.11 -32.73 19.26
N ASN A 6 37.26 -31.77 18.35
CA ASN A 6 38.49 -31.54 17.57
C ASN A 6 38.20 -30.55 16.43
N PHE A 7 38.00 -29.29 16.80
CA PHE A 7 38.12 -28.21 15.81
C PHE A 7 38.60 -26.92 16.50
N LEU A 8 39.76 -27.04 17.14
CA LEU A 8 40.50 -25.90 17.66
C LEU A 8 41.94 -26.33 17.80
N LYS A 9 42.75 -26.05 16.75
CA LYS A 9 44.21 -25.89 16.79
C LYS A 9 44.74 -25.78 15.37
N GLN A 10 44.91 -24.55 14.93
CA GLN A 10 46.07 -24.11 14.12
C GLN A 10 45.90 -22.60 13.79
N ALA A 11 46.25 -21.80 14.72
CA ALA A 11 46.70 -20.45 14.51
C ALA A 11 48.08 -20.42 15.15
N SER A 12 49.11 -20.09 14.38
CA SER A 12 50.25 -19.30 14.83
C SER A 12 51.44 -19.34 13.86
N LEU A 13 51.92 -18.17 13.61
CA LEU A 13 53.26 -17.69 13.23
C LEU A 13 53.79 -17.99 11.80
N MET A 14 54.03 -16.89 11.06
CA MET A 14 55.42 -16.39 10.90
C MET A 14 55.44 -14.91 10.46
N LEU A 15 56.11 -14.12 11.24
CA LEU A 15 56.60 -12.75 10.98
C LEU A 15 58.03 -12.81 10.35
N ALA A 16 58.34 -11.80 9.61
CA ALA A 16 59.69 -11.23 9.28
C ALA A 16 60.05 -11.31 7.79
N GLY A 17 60.05 -10.18 7.09
CA GLY A 17 61.16 -9.27 7.07
C GLY A 17 61.75 -9.19 5.64
N GLY A 18 61.80 -7.98 5.00
CA GLY A 18 62.68 -7.78 3.84
C GLY A 18 62.19 -6.74 2.84
N LEU A 19 62.61 -5.49 3.06
CA LEU A 19 62.62 -4.40 2.05
C LEU A 19 63.62 -4.71 0.96
N VAL A 20 63.25 -4.48 -0.32
CA VAL A 20 64.08 -3.84 -1.38
C VAL A 20 63.18 -3.55 -2.60
N ALA A 21 63.13 -2.31 -3.06
CA ALA A 21 62.80 -1.87 -4.41
C ALA A 21 64.11 -1.53 -5.16
N PRO A 22 64.13 -1.16 -6.43
CA PRO A 22 63.14 -1.07 -7.50
C PRO A 22 63.59 -1.71 -8.85
N GLN A 23 62.76 -1.79 -9.85
CA GLN A 23 62.95 -1.21 -11.19
C GLN A 23 61.94 -1.72 -12.22
N LEU A 24 61.53 -0.77 -13.02
CA LEU A 24 60.73 -0.77 -14.24
C LEU A 24 61.08 -1.86 -15.25
N LEU A 25 60.05 -2.42 -15.89
CA LEU A 25 59.98 -2.44 -17.35
C LEU A 25 58.58 -2.87 -17.85
N SER A 26 58.15 -2.13 -18.81
CA SER A 26 56.97 -2.18 -19.64
C SER A 26 56.78 -3.52 -20.36
N SER A 27 55.52 -4.04 -20.41
CA SER A 27 55.04 -4.68 -21.62
C SER A 27 53.50 -4.89 -21.59
N CYS A 28 52.91 -4.62 -22.72
CA CYS A 28 51.52 -4.63 -23.11
C CYS A 28 50.75 -5.93 -22.86
N GLY A 29 49.42 -5.76 -22.65
CA GLY A 29 48.41 -6.71 -23.11
C GLY A 29 47.71 -7.50 -22.03
N GLY A 30 46.61 -7.03 -21.56
CA GLY A 30 45.76 -7.84 -20.71
C GLY A 30 44.42 -7.16 -20.43
N LYS A 31 43.40 -7.65 -21.03
CA LYS A 31 41.99 -7.29 -20.94
C LYS A 31 41.60 -6.75 -19.57
N SER A 32 41.22 -5.50 -19.53
CA SER A 32 40.50 -4.91 -18.40
C SER A 32 39.14 -5.65 -18.24
N GLY A 33 39.12 -6.57 -17.30
CA GLY A 33 37.86 -7.04 -16.73
C GLY A 33 37.22 -5.86 -16.01
N GLN A 34 36.31 -5.20 -16.68
CA GLN A 34 35.44 -4.22 -16.11
C GLN A 34 34.53 -5.00 -15.14
N ALA A 35 34.87 -4.98 -13.86
CA ALA A 35 33.95 -5.32 -12.82
C ALA A 35 32.76 -4.33 -12.98
N ALA A 36 31.68 -4.82 -13.54
CA ALA A 36 30.41 -4.12 -13.50
C ALA A 36 30.12 -3.90 -12.01
N ALA A 37 30.30 -2.67 -11.57
CA ALA A 37 29.70 -2.21 -10.34
C ALA A 37 28.19 -2.38 -10.56
N THR A 38 27.61 -3.40 -9.97
CA THR A 38 26.17 -3.48 -9.77
C THR A 38 25.85 -2.28 -8.91
N ALA A 39 25.39 -1.21 -9.55
CA ALA A 39 24.71 -0.14 -8.84
C ALA A 39 23.60 -0.85 -8.04
N SER A 40 23.66 -0.76 -6.74
CA SER A 40 22.54 -1.09 -5.88
C SER A 40 21.40 -0.19 -6.34
N GLU A 41 20.49 -0.74 -7.17
CA GLU A 41 19.25 -0.05 -7.47
C GLU A 41 18.57 0.22 -6.12
N SER A 42 18.47 1.49 -5.76
CA SER A 42 17.72 1.87 -4.57
C SER A 42 16.31 1.37 -4.76
N SER A 43 15.89 0.40 -3.96
CA SER A 43 14.54 -0.15 -4.05
C SER A 43 13.53 0.99 -3.86
N LYS A 44 12.61 1.14 -4.81
CA LYS A 44 11.56 2.15 -4.78
C LYS A 44 10.65 1.93 -3.57
N TYR A 45 10.02 3.01 -3.10
CA TYR A 45 9.09 2.94 -1.97
C TYR A 45 7.70 2.52 -2.46
N ILE A 46 7.53 1.21 -2.70
CA ILE A 46 6.30 0.61 -3.22
C ILE A 46 5.45 0.11 -2.06
N GLY A 47 4.18 0.53 -2.03
CA GLY A 47 3.18 0.07 -1.06
C GLY A 47 2.39 -1.15 -1.57
N LEU A 48 1.85 -1.94 -0.64
CA LEU A 48 0.98 -3.09 -0.89
C LEU A 48 -0.28 -3.01 -0.03
N GLN A 49 -1.45 -3.10 -0.67
CA GLN A 49 -2.70 -3.41 0.02
C GLN A 49 -2.74 -4.92 0.31
N LEU A 50 -2.81 -5.29 1.59
CA LEU A 50 -2.72 -6.69 2.03
C LEU A 50 -3.94 -7.55 1.63
N TYR A 51 -5.04 -6.94 1.22
CA TYR A 51 -6.17 -7.65 0.63
C TYR A 51 -5.78 -8.44 -0.63
N SER A 52 -4.73 -8.00 -1.33
CA SER A 52 -4.13 -8.70 -2.46
C SER A 52 -3.63 -10.10 -2.11
N LEU A 53 -3.33 -10.36 -0.85
CA LEU A 53 -2.85 -11.65 -0.34
C LEU A 53 -3.83 -12.29 0.67
N ARG A 54 -5.12 -11.90 0.62
CA ARG A 54 -6.16 -12.35 1.56
C ARG A 54 -6.30 -13.86 1.68
N ASP A 55 -6.07 -14.59 0.59
CA ASP A 55 -6.16 -16.05 0.62
C ASP A 55 -4.95 -16.66 1.34
N LEU A 56 -3.75 -16.12 1.11
CA LEU A 56 -2.55 -16.52 1.84
C LEU A 56 -2.67 -16.19 3.35
N VAL A 57 -3.33 -15.08 3.70
CA VAL A 57 -3.61 -14.76 5.12
C VAL A 57 -4.46 -15.85 5.77
N LYS A 58 -5.47 -16.36 5.06
CA LYS A 58 -6.36 -17.43 5.57
C LYS A 58 -5.64 -18.78 5.69
N GLU A 59 -4.76 -19.09 4.73
CA GLU A 59 -4.10 -20.40 4.62
C GLU A 59 -2.87 -20.49 5.53
N GLU A 60 -2.03 -19.46 5.55
CA GLU A 60 -0.72 -19.49 6.21
C GLU A 60 -0.56 -18.45 7.34
N GLY A 61 -1.54 -17.58 7.51
CA GLY A 61 -1.54 -16.53 8.52
C GLY A 61 -0.78 -15.27 8.11
N ILE A 62 -1.04 -14.18 8.84
CA ILE A 62 -0.54 -12.85 8.50
C ILE A 62 0.99 -12.73 8.58
N GLN A 63 1.65 -13.43 9.51
CA GLN A 63 3.10 -13.34 9.66
C GLN A 63 3.80 -13.82 8.38
N LYS A 64 3.34 -14.91 7.78
CA LYS A 64 3.87 -15.42 6.52
C LYS A 64 3.68 -14.45 5.37
N VAL A 65 2.53 -13.79 5.32
CA VAL A 65 2.23 -12.75 4.33
C VAL A 65 3.19 -11.57 4.44
N LEU A 66 3.44 -11.09 5.66
CA LEU A 66 4.38 -9.99 5.91
C LEU A 66 5.82 -10.36 5.50
N GLU A 67 6.28 -11.55 5.84
CA GLU A 67 7.59 -12.06 5.42
C GLU A 67 7.69 -12.16 3.88
N THR A 68 6.63 -12.59 3.23
CA THR A 68 6.55 -12.72 1.78
C THR A 68 6.60 -11.34 1.12
N ALA A 69 5.78 -10.38 1.56
CA ALA A 69 5.78 -9.00 1.05
C ALA A 69 7.14 -8.30 1.23
N SER A 70 7.77 -8.49 2.40
CA SER A 70 9.12 -7.95 2.66
C SER A 70 10.17 -8.53 1.71
N LYS A 71 10.15 -9.85 1.45
CA LYS A 71 11.07 -10.52 0.52
C LYS A 71 10.88 -10.06 -0.93
N MET A 72 9.65 -9.73 -1.34
CA MET A 72 9.36 -9.16 -2.64
C MET A 72 9.94 -7.75 -2.81
N GLY A 73 10.16 -7.03 -1.71
CA GLY A 73 10.72 -5.68 -1.70
C GLY A 73 9.74 -4.57 -1.33
N TYR A 74 8.48 -4.88 -1.05
CA TYR A 74 7.51 -3.88 -0.58
C TYR A 74 8.00 -3.19 0.70
N LYS A 75 7.73 -1.87 0.81
CA LYS A 75 8.22 -1.03 1.92
C LYS A 75 7.10 -0.42 2.73
N ASN A 76 5.91 -0.34 2.18
CA ASN A 76 4.75 0.25 2.83
C ASN A 76 3.56 -0.69 2.73
N LEU A 77 2.73 -0.70 3.75
CA LEU A 77 1.56 -1.57 3.81
C LEU A 77 0.29 -0.78 4.09
N GLU A 78 -0.78 -1.25 3.50
CA GLU A 78 -2.13 -0.96 3.90
C GLU A 78 -2.81 -2.25 4.37
N THR A 79 -3.38 -2.23 5.58
CA THR A 79 -4.05 -3.40 6.15
C THR A 79 -5.51 -3.48 5.70
N ALA A 80 -6.10 -4.69 5.74
CA ALA A 80 -7.52 -4.93 5.49
C ALA A 80 -8.11 -5.95 6.49
N GLY A 81 -7.55 -6.01 7.70
CA GLY A 81 -7.89 -7.03 8.69
C GLY A 81 -8.00 -6.48 10.11
N TYR A 82 -9.02 -5.62 10.35
CA TYR A 82 -9.30 -5.11 11.69
C TYR A 82 -10.58 -5.76 12.26
N ASP A 83 -10.50 -6.22 13.50
CA ASP A 83 -11.64 -6.70 14.27
C ASP A 83 -11.40 -6.51 15.78
N ASN A 84 -12.37 -5.94 16.49
CA ASN A 84 -12.42 -5.84 17.96
C ASN A 84 -11.10 -5.38 18.59
N GLY A 85 -10.51 -4.28 18.11
CA GLY A 85 -9.26 -3.71 18.64
C GLY A 85 -8.00 -4.44 18.20
N LYS A 86 -8.10 -5.44 17.32
CA LYS A 86 -6.97 -6.24 16.82
C LYS A 86 -6.78 -6.06 15.32
N VAL A 87 -5.53 -6.14 14.87
CA VAL A 87 -5.14 -6.12 13.46
C VAL A 87 -4.68 -7.53 13.09
N TYR A 88 -5.43 -8.20 12.22
CA TYR A 88 -5.24 -9.63 11.89
C TYR A 88 -5.13 -10.53 13.13
N GLY A 89 -5.95 -10.26 14.16
CA GLY A 89 -5.98 -11.03 15.41
C GLY A 89 -4.88 -10.68 16.42
N MET A 90 -3.94 -9.81 16.08
CA MET A 90 -2.82 -9.38 16.95
C MET A 90 -3.12 -8.03 17.61
N ALA A 91 -2.46 -7.77 18.76
CA ALA A 91 -2.44 -6.42 19.31
C ALA A 91 -1.75 -5.45 18.34
N PRO A 92 -2.22 -4.19 18.19
CA PRO A 92 -1.65 -3.22 17.24
C PRO A 92 -0.14 -3.00 17.41
N ALA A 93 0.35 -2.91 18.64
CA ALA A 93 1.79 -2.76 18.92
C ALA A 93 2.61 -3.98 18.48
N GLU A 94 2.07 -5.20 18.65
CA GLU A 94 2.71 -6.44 18.20
C GLU A 94 2.81 -6.49 16.67
N PHE A 95 1.70 -6.22 15.97
CA PHE A 95 1.68 -6.14 14.51
C PHE A 95 2.68 -5.09 14.00
N LYS A 96 2.66 -3.88 14.58
CA LYS A 96 3.61 -2.80 14.26
C LYS A 96 5.06 -3.25 14.41
N LYS A 97 5.38 -3.95 15.50
CA LYS A 97 6.73 -4.46 15.74
C LYS A 97 7.17 -5.43 14.66
N ILE A 98 6.34 -6.40 14.28
CA ILE A 98 6.65 -7.37 13.24
C ILE A 98 6.90 -6.67 11.90
N VAL A 99 6.03 -5.73 11.51
CA VAL A 99 6.18 -4.95 10.27
C VAL A 99 7.50 -4.18 10.26
N ASN A 100 7.85 -3.52 11.37
CA ASN A 100 9.09 -2.75 11.48
C ASN A 100 10.34 -3.65 11.47
N ASP A 101 10.31 -4.80 12.16
CA ASP A 101 11.42 -5.76 12.17
C ASP A 101 11.70 -6.33 10.76
N LEU A 102 10.69 -6.39 9.91
CA LEU A 102 10.79 -6.77 8.50
C LEU A 102 11.22 -5.60 7.58
N GLY A 103 11.51 -4.43 8.13
CA GLY A 103 11.96 -3.25 7.37
C GLY A 103 10.87 -2.56 6.56
N MET A 104 9.62 -2.75 6.93
CA MET A 104 8.44 -2.13 6.32
C MET A 104 7.78 -1.13 7.28
N LYS A 105 6.78 -0.39 6.77
CA LYS A 105 5.89 0.46 7.55
C LYS A 105 4.44 0.10 7.20
N CYS A 106 3.52 0.32 8.13
CA CYS A 106 2.09 0.31 7.85
C CYS A 106 1.59 1.75 7.99
N THR A 107 1.15 2.34 6.88
CA THR A 107 0.74 3.75 6.87
C THR A 107 -0.76 3.94 6.63
N SER A 108 -1.47 2.91 6.21
CA SER A 108 -2.90 2.96 5.95
C SER A 108 -3.62 1.68 6.39
N ALA A 109 -4.91 1.78 6.58
CA ALA A 109 -5.77 0.67 6.91
C ALA A 109 -7.14 0.82 6.24
N HIS A 110 -7.57 -0.22 5.50
CA HIS A 110 -8.93 -0.40 5.02
C HIS A 110 -9.79 -0.99 6.13
N LEU A 111 -10.80 -0.26 6.55
CA LEU A 111 -11.79 -0.68 7.53
C LEU A 111 -13.03 0.21 7.44
N GLY A 112 -14.15 -0.25 7.95
CA GLY A 112 -15.37 0.54 7.95
C GLY A 112 -16.57 -0.25 8.48
N GLN A 113 -17.67 0.46 8.62
CA GLN A 113 -18.96 -0.08 9.02
C GLN A 113 -20.04 0.38 8.06
N GLU A 114 -21.05 -0.46 7.88
CA GLU A 114 -22.31 -0.02 7.29
C GLU A 114 -23.01 0.91 8.26
N PHE A 115 -23.37 2.09 7.78
CA PHE A 115 -24.01 3.12 8.59
C PHE A 115 -25.50 3.20 8.31
N THR A 116 -26.29 3.23 9.38
CA THR A 116 -27.68 3.66 9.37
C THR A 116 -27.92 4.54 10.60
N LYS A 117 -28.93 5.40 10.55
CA LYS A 117 -29.27 6.28 11.69
C LYS A 117 -29.60 5.52 12.97
N GLU A 118 -30.21 4.34 12.83
CA GLU A 118 -30.57 3.47 13.95
C GLU A 118 -29.34 2.87 14.64
N LYS A 119 -28.25 2.67 13.90
CA LYS A 119 -26.98 2.10 14.39
C LYS A 119 -25.91 3.16 14.69
N GLU A 120 -26.23 4.44 14.60
CA GLU A 120 -25.25 5.52 14.73
C GLU A 120 -24.40 5.40 16.00
N ALA A 121 -25.02 5.20 17.16
CA ALA A 121 -24.28 5.09 18.43
C ALA A 121 -23.34 3.87 18.46
N GLU A 122 -23.76 2.73 17.92
CA GLU A 122 -22.97 1.50 17.81
C GLU A 122 -21.79 1.72 16.85
N VAL A 123 -22.06 2.25 15.67
CA VAL A 123 -21.03 2.53 14.66
C VAL A 123 -20.00 3.54 15.16
N MET A 124 -20.44 4.59 15.85
CA MET A 124 -19.50 5.57 16.42
C MET A 124 -18.66 5.00 17.54
N SER A 125 -19.21 4.12 18.39
CA SER A 125 -18.44 3.40 19.42
C SER A 125 -17.40 2.46 18.81
N TRP A 126 -17.76 1.78 17.72
CA TRP A 126 -16.82 0.95 16.97
C TRP A 126 -15.66 1.79 16.39
N TRP A 127 -15.96 2.98 15.84
CA TRP A 127 -14.93 3.90 15.35
C TRP A 127 -14.00 4.38 16.47
N ASP A 128 -14.51 4.64 17.68
CA ASP A 128 -13.68 5.02 18.81
C ASP A 128 -12.65 3.93 19.16
N GLN A 129 -13.04 2.66 19.14
CA GLN A 129 -12.14 1.53 19.36
C GLN A 129 -11.16 1.37 18.19
N ALA A 130 -11.64 1.50 16.95
CA ALA A 130 -10.81 1.40 15.76
C ALA A 130 -9.75 2.51 15.72
N ILE A 131 -10.12 3.75 16.03
CA ILE A 131 -9.20 4.90 16.10
C ILE A 131 -8.11 4.66 17.14
N ALA A 132 -8.46 4.17 18.34
CA ALA A 132 -7.48 3.88 19.39
C ALA A 132 -6.47 2.82 18.94
N ALA A 133 -6.93 1.73 18.33
CA ALA A 133 -6.08 0.65 17.81
C ALA A 133 -5.15 1.14 16.69
N HIS A 134 -5.65 1.95 15.75
CA HIS A 134 -4.87 2.43 14.62
C HIS A 134 -3.93 3.59 14.98
N ASN A 135 -4.25 4.35 16.03
CA ASN A 135 -3.32 5.31 16.62
C ASN A 135 -2.12 4.60 17.25
N GLU A 136 -2.34 3.48 17.98
CA GLU A 136 -1.27 2.63 18.51
C GLU A 136 -0.43 2.00 17.38
N LEU A 137 -1.09 1.50 16.32
CA LEU A 137 -0.41 1.02 15.12
C LEU A 137 0.43 2.11 14.46
N GLY A 138 -0.03 3.37 14.50
CA GLY A 138 0.68 4.54 13.98
C GLY A 138 0.43 4.78 12.49
N VAL A 139 -0.75 4.44 11.99
CA VAL A 139 -1.14 4.74 10.61
C VAL A 139 -1.35 6.24 10.39
N LYS A 140 -1.21 6.68 9.16
CA LYS A 140 -1.54 8.03 8.71
C LYS A 140 -3.00 8.13 8.27
N TYR A 141 -3.53 7.00 7.75
CA TYR A 141 -4.82 6.94 7.08
C TYR A 141 -5.68 5.80 7.62
N MET A 142 -6.96 6.07 7.78
CA MET A 142 -8.01 5.08 7.95
C MET A 142 -9.00 5.29 6.81
N VAL A 143 -9.20 4.27 5.98
CA VAL A 143 -9.96 4.37 4.74
C VAL A 143 -11.13 3.42 4.77
N GLN A 144 -12.34 3.93 4.56
CA GLN A 144 -13.51 3.06 4.36
C GLN A 144 -13.56 2.65 2.88
N PRO A 145 -13.45 1.33 2.59
CA PRO A 145 -13.29 0.87 1.21
C PRO A 145 -14.60 0.69 0.45
N TRP A 146 -15.74 0.94 1.05
CA TRP A 146 -17.05 0.76 0.41
C TRP A 146 -18.17 1.45 1.18
N MET A 147 -19.31 1.62 0.52
CA MET A 147 -20.61 1.90 1.11
C MET A 147 -21.70 1.12 0.36
N PRO A 148 -22.82 0.79 1.01
CA PRO A 148 -23.89 0.07 0.32
C PRO A 148 -24.57 0.99 -0.70
N VAL A 149 -24.54 0.59 -1.97
CA VAL A 149 -25.23 1.25 -3.07
C VAL A 149 -26.04 0.21 -3.83
N THR A 150 -27.35 0.40 -3.86
CA THR A 150 -28.31 -0.47 -4.54
C THR A 150 -29.10 0.32 -5.58
N ASP A 151 -29.98 -0.34 -6.31
CA ASP A 151 -30.90 0.33 -7.24
C ASP A 151 -31.97 1.21 -6.54
N LYS A 152 -32.06 1.10 -5.21
CA LYS A 152 -32.98 1.90 -4.40
C LYS A 152 -32.30 3.07 -3.70
N THR A 153 -30.98 3.18 -3.80
CA THR A 153 -30.20 4.25 -3.17
C THR A 153 -30.62 5.60 -3.77
N THR A 154 -30.86 6.56 -2.91
CA THR A 154 -31.28 7.92 -3.24
C THR A 154 -30.14 8.92 -3.01
N LEU A 155 -30.31 10.17 -3.48
CA LEU A 155 -29.36 11.26 -3.15
C LEU A 155 -29.36 11.58 -1.64
N ASP A 156 -30.49 11.42 -0.95
CA ASP A 156 -30.57 11.59 0.51
C ASP A 156 -29.75 10.52 1.25
N ASP A 157 -29.74 9.27 0.76
CA ASP A 157 -28.89 8.22 1.31
C ASP A 157 -27.40 8.56 1.11
N LEU A 158 -27.02 9.06 -0.08
CA LEU A 158 -25.65 9.54 -0.32
C LEU A 158 -25.27 10.69 0.60
N LYS A 159 -26.20 11.63 0.81
CA LYS A 159 -25.98 12.77 1.72
C LYS A 159 -25.79 12.28 3.16
N MET A 160 -26.56 11.30 3.60
CA MET A 160 -26.38 10.66 4.91
C MET A 160 -24.99 10.05 5.05
N TYR A 161 -24.49 9.37 4.01
CA TYR A 161 -23.11 8.84 4.02
C TYR A 161 -22.05 9.94 4.02
N CYS A 162 -22.25 11.05 3.29
CA CYS A 162 -21.33 12.19 3.36
C CYS A 162 -21.26 12.77 4.79
N ASP A 163 -22.40 12.93 5.47
CA ASP A 163 -22.45 13.43 6.85
C ASP A 163 -21.79 12.46 7.84
N TYR A 164 -22.01 11.15 7.64
CA TYR A 164 -21.32 10.10 8.39
C TYR A 164 -19.81 10.15 8.18
N PHE A 165 -19.32 10.22 6.95
CA PHE A 165 -17.89 10.32 6.65
C PHE A 165 -17.27 11.57 7.26
N ASN A 166 -17.96 12.72 7.19
CA ASN A 166 -17.50 13.94 7.84
C ASN A 166 -17.38 13.79 9.36
N THR A 167 -18.33 13.09 9.99
CA THR A 167 -18.32 12.80 11.43
C THR A 167 -17.14 11.91 11.82
N VAL A 168 -16.91 10.81 11.07
CA VAL A 168 -15.76 9.93 11.28
C VAL A 168 -14.45 10.67 11.05
N GLY A 169 -14.35 11.46 9.98
CA GLY A 169 -13.16 12.25 9.67
C GLY A 169 -12.82 13.27 10.74
N TYR A 170 -13.83 13.91 11.34
CA TYR A 170 -13.62 14.77 12.50
C TYR A 170 -13.06 14.01 13.70
N LYS A 171 -13.57 12.79 13.99
CA LYS A 171 -13.10 11.95 15.09
C LYS A 171 -11.66 11.46 14.87
N THR A 172 -11.33 10.99 13.67
CA THR A 172 -9.98 10.49 13.35
C THR A 172 -8.94 11.62 13.38
N ALA A 173 -9.33 12.84 12.97
CA ALA A 173 -8.45 14.01 13.01
C ALA A 173 -7.97 14.34 14.43
N ALA A 174 -8.80 14.11 15.45
CA ALA A 174 -8.40 14.27 16.87
C ALA A 174 -7.25 13.34 17.29
N ALA A 175 -7.09 12.20 16.61
CA ALA A 175 -5.98 11.27 16.76
C ALA A 175 -4.83 11.52 15.75
N SER A 176 -4.87 12.64 15.01
CA SER A 176 -3.92 12.96 13.94
C SER A 176 -3.90 11.93 12.80
N ILE A 177 -5.01 11.25 12.57
CA ILE A 177 -5.22 10.30 11.48
C ILE A 177 -6.18 10.94 10.48
N ALA A 178 -5.87 10.89 9.18
CA ALA A 178 -6.80 11.34 8.16
C ALA A 178 -7.76 10.20 7.79
N PHE A 179 -9.06 10.55 7.66
CA PHE A 179 -10.07 9.61 7.20
C PHE A 179 -10.26 9.74 5.70
N GLY A 180 -10.37 8.59 5.02
CA GLY A 180 -10.58 8.52 3.58
C GLY A 180 -11.71 7.59 3.16
N TYR A 181 -12.13 7.76 1.90
CA TYR A 181 -13.02 6.86 1.21
C TYR A 181 -12.33 6.33 -0.05
N HIS A 182 -12.39 5.02 -0.28
CA HIS A 182 -11.86 4.35 -1.46
C HIS A 182 -12.99 4.00 -2.42
N ASN A 183 -12.81 4.29 -3.71
CA ASN A 183 -13.82 4.04 -4.74
C ASN A 183 -13.67 2.69 -5.44
N HIS A 184 -14.82 2.23 -5.93
CA HIS A 184 -14.95 1.16 -6.95
C HIS A 184 -15.59 1.72 -8.22
N ALA A 185 -15.98 0.86 -9.15
CA ALA A 185 -16.65 1.27 -10.38
C ALA A 185 -18.12 1.68 -10.17
N PHE A 186 -18.76 1.20 -9.09
CA PHE A 186 -20.18 1.47 -8.88
C PHE A 186 -20.49 2.93 -8.53
N GLU A 187 -19.52 3.70 -8.02
CA GLU A 187 -19.68 5.14 -7.77
C GLU A 187 -19.74 5.97 -9.05
N PHE A 188 -19.41 5.37 -10.18
CA PHE A 188 -19.55 5.98 -11.50
C PHE A 188 -20.93 5.75 -12.15
N ARG A 189 -21.88 5.18 -11.40
CA ARG A 189 -23.30 5.18 -11.77
C ARG A 189 -23.95 6.52 -11.43
N LYS A 190 -25.11 6.77 -12.03
CA LYS A 190 -25.89 8.00 -11.78
C LYS A 190 -27.14 7.69 -10.97
N ILE A 191 -27.44 8.58 -10.04
CA ILE A 191 -28.71 8.66 -9.32
C ILE A 191 -29.30 10.04 -9.63
N ASP A 192 -30.52 10.09 -10.15
CA ASP A 192 -31.18 11.32 -10.55
C ASP A 192 -30.33 12.24 -11.46
N GLY A 193 -29.53 11.61 -12.34
CA GLY A 193 -28.66 12.31 -13.27
C GLY A 193 -27.30 12.75 -12.71
N GLN A 194 -27.07 12.63 -11.40
CA GLN A 194 -25.80 12.95 -10.74
C GLN A 194 -24.91 11.73 -10.62
N LEU A 195 -23.63 11.87 -10.95
CA LEU A 195 -22.64 10.82 -10.75
C LEU A 195 -22.36 10.65 -9.24
N ILE A 196 -22.45 9.43 -8.72
CA ILE A 196 -22.26 9.18 -7.28
C ILE A 196 -20.89 9.67 -6.82
N TYR A 197 -19.83 9.38 -7.57
CA TYR A 197 -18.48 9.81 -7.20
C TYR A 197 -18.34 11.32 -7.10
N ASP A 198 -18.86 12.07 -8.08
CA ASP A 198 -18.85 13.52 -8.04
C ASP A 198 -19.70 14.07 -6.88
N PHE A 199 -20.88 13.46 -6.64
CA PHE A 199 -21.70 13.82 -5.50
C PHE A 199 -20.96 13.68 -4.18
N LEU A 200 -20.24 12.57 -3.97
CA LEU A 200 -19.44 12.36 -2.76
C LEU A 200 -18.33 13.42 -2.65
N LEU A 201 -17.56 13.63 -3.73
CA LEU A 201 -16.50 14.65 -3.77
C LEU A 201 -16.98 16.06 -3.46
N ASP A 202 -18.21 16.42 -3.87
CA ASP A 202 -18.79 17.74 -3.69
C ASP A 202 -19.46 17.94 -2.32
N ASN A 203 -19.86 16.85 -1.64
CA ASN A 203 -20.67 16.94 -0.41
C ASN A 203 -19.93 16.54 0.87
N VAL A 204 -18.69 16.01 0.79
CA VAL A 204 -17.85 15.83 1.96
C VAL A 204 -16.97 17.06 2.21
N SER A 205 -16.61 17.28 3.47
CA SER A 205 -15.65 18.32 3.84
C SER A 205 -14.23 17.90 3.49
N PRO A 206 -13.49 18.61 2.63
CA PRO A 206 -12.11 18.28 2.29
C PRO A 206 -11.14 18.42 3.47
N ASN A 207 -11.57 19.06 4.57
CA ASN A 207 -10.79 19.11 5.81
C ASN A 207 -10.90 17.84 6.64
N HIS A 208 -11.96 17.04 6.44
CA HIS A 208 -12.24 15.85 7.24
C HIS A 208 -12.10 14.57 6.44
N VAL A 209 -12.41 14.60 5.14
CA VAL A 209 -12.46 13.42 4.29
C VAL A 209 -11.58 13.62 3.06
N PHE A 210 -10.67 12.70 2.80
CA PHE A 210 -9.97 12.61 1.53
C PHE A 210 -10.48 11.40 0.74
N PHE A 211 -10.08 11.31 -0.53
CA PHE A 211 -10.33 10.13 -1.34
C PHE A 211 -9.02 9.38 -1.61
N GLU A 212 -9.06 8.08 -1.38
CA GLU A 212 -8.07 7.15 -1.89
C GLU A 212 -8.57 6.66 -3.24
N MET A 213 -7.96 7.16 -4.31
CA MET A 213 -8.39 6.81 -5.66
C MET A 213 -7.88 5.45 -6.07
N ASP A 214 -8.78 4.54 -6.41
CA ASP A 214 -8.42 3.36 -7.20
C ASP A 214 -8.50 3.71 -8.69
N VAL A 215 -7.35 3.73 -9.34
CA VAL A 215 -7.23 4.20 -10.73
C VAL A 215 -7.89 3.26 -11.75
N TYR A 216 -7.87 1.95 -11.46
CA TYR A 216 -8.52 0.96 -12.31
C TYR A 216 -10.05 1.09 -12.25
N TRP A 217 -10.59 1.17 -11.03
CA TRP A 217 -12.03 1.30 -10.85
C TRP A 217 -12.60 2.62 -11.37
N VAL A 218 -11.81 3.72 -11.31
CA VAL A 218 -12.19 4.96 -11.99
C VAL A 218 -12.33 4.73 -13.50
N GLN A 219 -11.34 4.07 -14.13
CA GLN A 219 -11.36 3.82 -15.56
C GLN A 219 -12.45 2.83 -15.97
N GLU A 220 -12.64 1.74 -15.23
CA GLU A 220 -13.73 0.77 -15.47
C GLU A 220 -15.11 1.40 -15.32
N GLY A 221 -15.25 2.36 -14.41
CA GLY A 221 -16.47 3.17 -14.27
C GLY A 221 -16.68 4.20 -15.39
N GLY A 222 -15.73 4.34 -16.32
CA GLY A 222 -15.79 5.30 -17.43
C GLY A 222 -15.26 6.69 -17.07
N GLY A 223 -14.58 6.86 -15.92
CA GLY A 223 -13.91 8.08 -15.53
C GLY A 223 -12.46 8.15 -16.05
N ASP A 224 -11.82 9.29 -15.85
CA ASP A 224 -10.40 9.52 -16.16
C ASP A 224 -9.64 9.82 -14.86
N PRO A 225 -8.76 8.92 -14.39
CA PRO A 225 -8.00 9.12 -13.15
C PRO A 225 -7.14 10.39 -13.19
N VAL A 226 -6.52 10.69 -14.33
CA VAL A 226 -5.65 11.87 -14.49
C VAL A 226 -6.47 13.15 -14.40
N ALA A 227 -7.66 13.17 -15.03
CA ALA A 227 -8.54 14.32 -14.98
C ALA A 227 -9.03 14.59 -13.55
N TYR A 228 -9.41 13.56 -12.79
CA TYR A 228 -9.80 13.71 -11.38
C TYR A 228 -8.66 14.26 -10.52
N LEU A 229 -7.47 13.67 -10.61
CA LEU A 229 -6.28 14.14 -9.89
C LEU A 229 -5.95 15.60 -10.22
N LYS A 230 -6.05 15.98 -11.50
CA LYS A 230 -5.75 17.35 -11.98
C LYS A 230 -6.77 18.37 -11.53
N ASN A 231 -8.06 18.03 -11.61
CA ASN A 231 -9.15 18.97 -11.36
C ASN A 231 -9.46 19.14 -9.86
N ARG A 232 -9.10 18.15 -9.02
CA ARG A 232 -9.39 18.13 -7.58
C ARG A 232 -8.13 17.76 -6.75
N PRO A 233 -7.01 18.49 -6.90
CA PRO A 233 -5.69 18.09 -6.39
C PRO A 233 -5.62 17.96 -4.86
N SER A 234 -6.49 18.65 -4.13
CA SER A 234 -6.49 18.64 -2.66
C SER A 234 -7.36 17.53 -2.04
N GLN A 235 -8.18 16.86 -2.85
CA GLN A 235 -9.11 15.84 -2.33
C GLN A 235 -8.49 14.44 -2.29
N PHE A 236 -7.37 14.19 -2.98
CA PHE A 236 -6.70 12.89 -3.02
C PHE A 236 -5.40 12.91 -2.20
N LYS A 237 -5.24 11.94 -1.29
CA LYS A 237 -4.01 11.81 -0.48
C LYS A 237 -3.31 10.47 -0.65
N ALA A 238 -4.04 9.45 -1.07
CA ALA A 238 -3.53 8.12 -1.37
C ALA A 238 -4.13 7.59 -2.67
N VAL A 239 -3.47 6.62 -3.28
CA VAL A 239 -3.90 6.03 -4.56
C VAL A 239 -3.67 4.52 -4.56
N HIS A 240 -4.65 3.76 -5.00
CA HIS A 240 -4.46 2.37 -5.37
C HIS A 240 -4.01 2.28 -6.83
N ILE A 241 -2.83 1.73 -7.02
CA ILE A 241 -2.31 1.34 -8.34
C ILE A 241 -2.79 -0.06 -8.61
N LYS A 242 -3.77 -0.16 -9.47
CA LYS A 242 -4.51 -1.38 -9.78
C LYS A 242 -4.68 -1.54 -11.29
N ASP A 243 -4.76 -2.77 -11.75
CA ASP A 243 -5.11 -3.17 -13.10
C ASP A 243 -6.20 -4.26 -13.03
N GLU A 244 -6.65 -4.79 -14.14
CA GLU A 244 -7.60 -5.90 -14.19
C GLU A 244 -7.10 -7.12 -13.41
N LYS A 245 -5.79 -7.39 -13.51
CA LYS A 245 -5.05 -8.42 -12.78
C LYS A 245 -3.73 -7.86 -12.29
N GLU A 246 -2.60 -8.47 -12.70
CA GLU A 246 -1.26 -7.96 -12.38
C GLU A 246 -1.03 -6.60 -13.05
N ILE A 247 -0.34 -5.72 -12.34
CA ILE A 247 -0.06 -4.37 -12.83
C ILE A 247 0.68 -4.42 -14.18
N GLY A 248 0.13 -3.74 -15.18
CA GLY A 248 0.67 -3.68 -16.54
C GLY A 248 0.35 -4.88 -17.42
N ALA A 249 -0.34 -5.91 -16.92
CA ALA A 249 -0.62 -7.11 -17.68
C ALA A 249 -1.76 -6.94 -18.71
N SER A 250 -2.77 -6.13 -18.39
CA SER A 250 -3.93 -5.93 -19.27
C SER A 250 -3.62 -5.08 -20.51
N GLY A 251 -2.63 -4.20 -20.40
CA GLY A 251 -2.34 -3.18 -21.41
C GLY A 251 -3.42 -2.08 -21.52
N LYS A 252 -4.43 -2.10 -20.64
CA LYS A 252 -5.53 -1.11 -20.62
C LYS A 252 -5.15 0.15 -19.84
N MET A 253 -4.34 0.00 -18.78
CA MET A 253 -3.95 1.10 -17.91
C MET A 253 -2.69 1.81 -18.41
N ASN A 254 -2.74 3.13 -18.54
CA ASN A 254 -1.55 3.96 -18.80
C ASN A 254 -1.09 4.59 -17.49
N PHE A 255 -0.20 3.92 -16.78
CA PHE A 255 0.24 4.35 -15.44
C PHE A 255 1.12 5.60 -15.44
N LYS A 256 1.92 5.84 -16.49
CA LYS A 256 2.87 6.96 -16.50
C LYS A 256 2.20 8.32 -16.25
N PRO A 257 1.17 8.76 -17.00
CA PRO A 257 0.51 10.04 -16.72
C PRO A 257 -0.19 10.09 -15.35
N ILE A 258 -0.62 8.94 -14.81
CA ILE A 258 -1.20 8.86 -13.46
C ILE A 258 -0.13 9.18 -12.43
N PHE A 259 1.05 8.52 -12.49
CA PHE A 259 2.17 8.81 -11.59
C PHE A 259 2.68 10.23 -11.73
N ASP A 260 2.81 10.74 -12.96
CA ASP A 260 3.22 12.12 -13.22
C ASP A 260 2.28 13.11 -12.51
N GLN A 261 0.95 12.89 -12.60
CA GLN A 261 -0.02 13.76 -11.95
C GLN A 261 -0.06 13.58 -10.42
N MET A 262 0.10 12.35 -9.92
CA MET A 262 0.23 12.09 -8.48
C MET A 262 1.41 12.87 -7.89
N TYR A 263 2.57 12.83 -8.54
CA TYR A 263 3.75 13.57 -8.09
C TYR A 263 3.58 15.09 -8.19
N ALA A 264 2.92 15.58 -9.24
CA ALA A 264 2.57 16.99 -9.37
C ALA A 264 1.67 17.47 -8.20
N ASN A 265 0.79 16.60 -7.71
CA ASN A 265 -0.08 16.86 -6.55
C ASN A 265 0.61 16.56 -5.20
N ASN A 266 1.89 16.17 -5.20
CA ASN A 266 2.65 15.74 -4.01
C ASN A 266 2.04 14.53 -3.27
N ILE A 267 1.34 13.65 -3.98
CA ILE A 267 0.85 12.37 -3.45
C ILE A 267 2.03 11.40 -3.42
N LYS A 268 2.35 10.89 -2.22
CA LYS A 268 3.51 10.01 -1.97
C LYS A 268 3.10 8.62 -1.50
N ASP A 269 1.92 8.50 -0.93
CA ASP A 269 1.40 7.24 -0.40
C ASP A 269 0.50 6.60 -1.46
N TRP A 270 0.89 5.43 -1.92
CA TRP A 270 0.15 4.64 -2.88
C TRP A 270 0.45 3.15 -2.68
N TYR A 271 -0.51 2.31 -3.05
CA TYR A 271 -0.47 0.89 -2.76
C TYR A 271 -0.85 0.10 -4.01
N VAL A 272 -0.10 -0.96 -4.27
CA VAL A 272 -0.49 -1.98 -5.25
C VAL A 272 -1.67 -2.76 -4.71
N GLU A 273 -2.71 -2.93 -5.49
CA GLU A 273 -3.79 -3.85 -5.19
C GLU A 273 -4.02 -4.82 -6.36
N VAL A 274 -4.07 -6.12 -6.04
CA VAL A 274 -4.35 -7.19 -7.00
C VAL A 274 -5.49 -8.04 -6.45
N GLU A 275 -6.63 -8.04 -7.12
CA GLU A 275 -7.80 -8.80 -6.68
C GLU A 275 -8.07 -10.05 -7.50
N GLN A 276 -7.57 -10.10 -8.74
CA GLN A 276 -7.66 -11.22 -9.65
C GLN A 276 -6.26 -11.65 -10.11
N TYR A 277 -6.05 -12.92 -10.31
CA TYR A 277 -4.75 -13.51 -10.57
C TYR A 277 -4.78 -14.35 -11.84
N THR A 278 -3.81 -14.16 -12.73
CA THR A 278 -3.78 -14.86 -14.03
C THR A 278 -3.69 -16.40 -13.87
N GLN A 279 -2.95 -16.87 -12.87
CA GLN A 279 -2.71 -18.29 -12.63
C GLN A 279 -3.31 -18.80 -11.30
N ASN A 280 -4.27 -18.08 -10.72
CA ASN A 280 -4.76 -18.33 -9.36
C ASN A 280 -3.64 -18.38 -8.30
N ASP A 281 -2.53 -17.67 -8.56
CA ASP A 281 -1.39 -17.56 -7.66
C ASP A 281 -1.25 -16.08 -7.22
N PRO A 282 -1.78 -15.73 -6.05
CA PRO A 282 -1.70 -14.36 -5.52
C PRO A 282 -0.27 -13.92 -5.26
N VAL A 283 0.62 -14.85 -4.84
CA VAL A 283 2.02 -14.53 -4.53
C VAL A 283 2.77 -14.17 -5.81
N ALA A 284 2.65 -14.99 -6.86
CA ALA A 284 3.26 -14.71 -8.15
C ALA A 284 2.73 -13.41 -8.76
N SER A 285 1.42 -13.16 -8.66
CA SER A 285 0.77 -11.97 -9.23
C SER A 285 1.22 -10.68 -8.52
N VAL A 286 1.32 -10.69 -7.19
CA VAL A 286 1.82 -9.56 -6.41
C VAL A 286 3.32 -9.33 -6.65
N GLN A 287 4.13 -10.38 -6.81
CA GLN A 287 5.54 -10.25 -7.19
C GLN A 287 5.70 -9.66 -8.59
N GLN A 288 4.94 -10.13 -9.58
CA GLN A 288 4.96 -9.59 -10.93
C GLN A 288 4.60 -8.10 -10.97
N SER A 289 3.60 -7.71 -10.18
CA SER A 289 3.17 -6.31 -10.06
C SER A 289 4.27 -5.43 -9.45
N TYR A 290 4.95 -5.91 -8.41
CA TYR A 290 6.12 -5.26 -7.84
C TYR A 290 7.23 -5.06 -8.88
N ASP A 291 7.59 -6.14 -9.58
CA ASP A 291 8.68 -6.14 -10.56
C ASP A 291 8.41 -5.17 -11.72
N TYR A 292 7.15 -5.09 -12.18
CA TYR A 292 6.73 -4.15 -13.20
C TYR A 292 6.97 -2.70 -12.76
N LEU A 293 6.48 -2.32 -11.57
CA LEU A 293 6.62 -0.96 -11.05
C LEU A 293 8.05 -0.62 -10.64
N ASN A 294 8.80 -1.59 -10.10
CA ASN A 294 10.19 -1.37 -9.72
C ASN A 294 11.10 -1.10 -10.93
N LYS A 295 10.77 -1.67 -12.10
CA LYS A 295 11.48 -1.42 -13.37
C LYS A 295 11.02 -0.16 -14.09
N ALA A 296 9.83 0.35 -13.81
CA ALA A 296 9.27 1.50 -14.52
C ALA A 296 10.02 2.79 -14.16
N ASP A 297 10.53 3.50 -15.16
CA ASP A 297 11.34 4.72 -15.01
C ASP A 297 10.55 5.91 -14.44
N TYR A 298 9.24 5.91 -14.59
CA TYR A 298 8.32 6.94 -14.07
C TYR A 298 7.93 6.75 -12.60
N VAL A 299 8.25 5.60 -11.98
CA VAL A 299 8.04 5.36 -10.55
C VAL A 299 9.28 5.78 -9.77
N LYS A 300 9.09 6.61 -8.74
CA LYS A 300 10.19 7.20 -7.94
C LYS A 300 10.34 6.52 -6.58
#